data_3a0a4df6e684e2c6ea89c3d3c6e091c5
#
_entry.id   3a0a4df6e684e2c6ea89c3d3c6e091c5
#
_cell.length_a   1.000
_cell.length_b   1.000
_cell.length_c   1.000
_cell.angle_alpha   90.00
_cell.angle_beta   90.00
_cell.angle_gamma   90.00
#
_symmetry.space_group_name_H-M   'P 1'
#
loop_
_entity.id
_entity.type
_entity.pdbx_description
1 polymer ?
#
loop_
_entity_poly.entity_id
_entity_poly.type
_entity_poly.pdbx_seq_one_letter_code
_entity_poly.pdbx_strand_id
1 'polypeptide(L)'
;MKQHTSLNTAQNTIRTANAEWRPIIIFGAALKNDGAPTPALQDRVRAALAFGKQYKNVLYIPTGNVPQNGVTEADVMTGLLLKGGISAEHIIAEQTATDTFDSVVACTKILQKQGIGEQSVALATSPYHMPRCMLLMRLAGWRVQQIPFPYKNLPQTNLFHKTLIIAHEVLATGWDALLVLGWRIVR
;
A
#
# COMPACT_ATOMS: atom_id res chain seq x y z
N MET A 1 18.93 -16.12 24.85
CA MET A 1 18.24 -16.27 23.54
C MET A 1 16.76 -16.66 23.69
N LYS A 2 16.02 -16.14 24.68
CA LYS A 2 14.59 -16.45 24.95
C LYS A 2 13.68 -15.24 25.18
N GLN A 3 14.16 -14.01 24.98
CA GLN A 3 13.35 -12.79 25.25
C GLN A 3 12.72 -12.15 24.02
N HIS A 4 13.17 -12.47 22.78
CA HIS A 4 12.58 -11.86 21.58
C HIS A 4 11.27 -12.50 21.10
N THR A 5 10.96 -13.73 21.53
CA THR A 5 9.76 -14.45 21.09
C THR A 5 8.50 -14.03 21.88
N SER A 6 8.66 -13.59 23.12
CA SER A 6 7.53 -13.18 23.99
C SER A 6 6.95 -11.81 23.62
N LEU A 7 7.77 -10.88 23.12
CA LEU A 7 7.32 -9.54 22.73
C LEU A 7 6.45 -9.58 21.46
N ASN A 8 6.77 -10.42 20.48
CA ASN A 8 5.95 -10.58 19.29
C ASN A 8 4.58 -11.22 19.56
N THR A 9 4.50 -12.11 20.54
CA THR A 9 3.23 -12.76 20.93
C THR A 9 2.32 -11.79 21.68
N ALA A 10 2.88 -10.94 22.57
CA ALA A 10 2.11 -9.93 23.31
C ALA A 10 1.59 -8.82 22.38
N GLN A 11 2.35 -8.38 21.39
CA GLN A 11 1.92 -7.39 20.38
C GLN A 11 0.78 -7.92 19.49
N ASN A 12 0.72 -9.22 19.23
CA ASN A 12 -0.39 -9.86 18.49
C ASN A 12 -1.67 -9.98 19.33
N THR A 13 -1.58 -9.99 20.65
CA THR A 13 -2.74 -10.22 21.52
C THR A 13 -3.50 -8.92 21.86
N ILE A 14 -2.88 -7.75 21.74
CA ILE A 14 -3.50 -6.45 22.10
C ILE A 14 -4.40 -5.89 20.98
N ARG A 15 -4.33 -6.43 19.77
CA ARG A 15 -5.23 -6.07 18.65
C ARG A 15 -6.61 -6.73 18.72
N THR A 16 -6.92 -7.45 19.78
CA THR A 16 -8.14 -8.22 19.90
C THR A 16 -9.34 -7.38 20.37
N ALA A 17 -10.44 -7.62 19.66
CA ALA A 17 -11.83 -7.41 20.02
C ALA A 17 -12.23 -5.95 20.30
N ASN A 18 -12.86 -5.31 19.34
CA ASN A 18 -13.64 -4.08 19.37
C ASN A 18 -12.96 -2.75 18.92
N ALA A 19 -11.71 -2.70 18.55
CA ALA A 19 -11.19 -1.51 17.89
C ALA A 19 -11.43 -1.62 16.37
N GLU A 20 -12.28 -0.77 15.83
CA GLU A 20 -12.49 -0.67 14.38
C GLU A 20 -11.23 -0.10 13.71
N TRP A 21 -10.37 -0.98 13.22
CA TRP A 21 -9.14 -0.61 12.53
C TRP A 21 -9.44 -0.11 11.13
N ARG A 22 -8.84 1.01 10.74
CA ARG A 22 -8.89 1.51 9.37
C ARG A 22 -7.59 1.16 8.63
N PRO A 23 -7.56 0.10 7.81
CA PRO A 23 -6.37 -0.24 7.04
C PRO A 23 -6.19 0.73 5.87
N ILE A 24 -4.96 1.21 5.70
CA ILE A 24 -4.53 2.06 4.58
C ILE A 24 -3.36 1.38 3.89
N ILE A 25 -3.55 0.93 2.65
CA ILE A 25 -2.47 0.43 1.81
C ILE A 25 -1.89 1.60 1.02
N ILE A 26 -0.56 1.75 1.07
CA ILE A 26 0.16 2.77 0.30
C ILE A 26 1.01 2.04 -0.72
N PHE A 27 0.62 2.09 -2.00
CA PHE A 27 1.39 1.47 -3.08
C PHE A 27 2.66 2.24 -3.37
N GLY A 28 3.77 1.51 -3.55
CA GLY A 28 5.07 2.07 -3.88
C GLY A 28 5.09 2.80 -5.23
N ALA A 29 6.02 3.71 -5.37
CA ALA A 29 6.39 4.35 -6.63
C ALA A 29 7.91 4.40 -6.71
N ALA A 30 8.44 4.34 -7.92
CA ALA A 30 9.87 4.33 -8.15
C ALA A 30 10.60 5.38 -7.29
N LEU A 31 11.69 4.96 -6.68
CA LEU A 31 12.62 5.84 -5.98
C LEU A 31 13.53 6.56 -6.99
N LYS A 32 14.24 7.58 -6.54
CA LYS A 32 15.35 8.15 -7.27
C LYS A 32 16.55 7.20 -7.25
N ASN A 33 17.51 7.38 -8.16
CA ASN A 33 18.71 6.54 -8.25
C ASN A 33 19.55 6.52 -6.95
N ASP A 34 19.44 7.57 -6.14
CA ASP A 34 20.09 7.67 -4.82
C ASP A 34 19.27 7.03 -3.68
N GLY A 35 18.14 6.39 -3.97
CA GLY A 35 17.23 5.82 -2.99
C GLY A 35 16.29 6.84 -2.34
N ALA A 36 16.39 8.13 -2.68
CA ALA A 36 15.51 9.14 -2.12
C ALA A 36 14.07 9.03 -2.69
N PRO A 37 13.04 9.44 -1.91
CA PRO A 37 11.67 9.41 -2.38
C PRO A 37 11.43 10.39 -3.53
N THR A 38 10.72 9.94 -4.56
CA THR A 38 10.19 10.84 -5.58
C THR A 38 9.04 11.69 -5.03
N PRO A 39 8.70 12.84 -5.67
CA PRO A 39 7.53 13.61 -5.27
C PRO A 39 6.23 12.78 -5.27
N ALA A 40 6.07 11.87 -6.23
CA ALA A 40 4.91 10.99 -6.31
C ALA A 40 4.79 10.07 -5.07
N LEU A 41 5.90 9.48 -4.61
CA LEU A 41 5.90 8.65 -3.40
C LEU A 41 5.58 9.47 -2.15
N GLN A 42 6.17 10.66 -2.02
CA GLN A 42 5.89 11.57 -0.90
C GLN A 42 4.42 12.00 -0.87
N ASP A 43 3.81 12.26 -2.04
CA ASP A 43 2.40 12.65 -2.15
C ASP A 43 1.47 11.50 -1.74
N ARG A 44 1.80 10.25 -2.09
CA ARG A 44 1.05 9.08 -1.63
C ARG A 44 1.05 8.95 -0.10
N VAL A 45 2.21 9.10 0.53
CA VAL A 45 2.32 9.07 2.00
C VAL A 45 1.60 10.25 2.63
N ARG A 46 1.73 11.47 2.09
CA ARG A 46 1.00 12.65 2.58
C ARG A 46 -0.52 12.48 2.51
N ALA A 47 -1.02 11.93 1.40
CA ALA A 47 -2.44 11.62 1.25
C ALA A 47 -2.91 10.61 2.30
N ALA A 48 -2.15 9.54 2.52
CA ALA A 48 -2.44 8.53 3.53
C ALA A 48 -2.46 9.12 4.94
N LEU A 49 -1.46 9.94 5.30
CA LEU A 49 -1.39 10.63 6.59
C LEU A 49 -2.59 11.57 6.80
N ALA A 50 -2.93 12.39 5.79
CA ALA A 50 -4.06 13.32 5.87
C ALA A 50 -5.38 12.56 6.03
N PHE A 51 -5.57 11.47 5.30
CA PHE A 51 -6.76 10.62 5.41
C PHE A 51 -6.82 9.91 6.76
N GLY A 52 -5.71 9.38 7.25
CA GLY A 52 -5.64 8.65 8.52
C GLY A 52 -6.00 9.49 9.74
N LYS A 53 -5.76 10.80 9.71
CA LYS A 53 -6.14 11.73 10.80
C LYS A 53 -7.63 11.74 11.13
N GLN A 54 -8.47 11.24 10.25
CA GLN A 54 -9.93 11.18 10.44
C GLN A 54 -10.36 9.96 11.27
N TYR A 55 -9.43 9.06 11.58
CA TYR A 55 -9.72 7.78 12.26
C TYR A 55 -8.85 7.62 13.51
N LYS A 56 -9.42 7.01 14.53
CA LYS A 56 -8.74 6.79 15.81
C LYS A 56 -7.68 5.69 15.71
N ASN A 57 -8.00 4.59 15.02
CA ASN A 57 -7.13 3.43 14.89
C ASN A 57 -6.83 3.17 13.40
N VAL A 58 -5.62 3.44 12.99
CA VAL A 58 -5.18 3.27 11.59
C VAL A 58 -4.04 2.27 11.53
N LEU A 59 -4.14 1.33 10.59
CA LEU A 59 -3.05 0.44 10.21
C LEU A 59 -2.52 0.86 8.84
N TYR A 60 -1.28 1.32 8.78
CA TYR A 60 -0.61 1.66 7.54
C TYR A 60 0.16 0.45 7.00
N ILE A 61 -0.05 0.14 5.72
CA ILE A 61 0.62 -0.97 5.02
C ILE A 61 1.31 -0.38 3.78
N PRO A 62 2.54 0.16 3.92
CA PRO A 62 3.36 0.51 2.77
C PRO A 62 3.82 -0.77 2.06
N THR A 63 3.66 -0.84 0.71
CA THR A 63 4.00 -2.02 -0.11
C THR A 63 4.91 -1.64 -1.27
N GLY A 64 5.92 -2.49 -1.54
CA GLY A 64 6.87 -2.36 -2.64
C GLY A 64 8.29 -2.74 -2.23
N ASN A 65 8.90 -3.65 -3.02
CA ASN A 65 10.23 -4.20 -2.73
C ASN A 65 11.14 -4.16 -3.97
N VAL A 66 11.11 -3.06 -4.73
CA VAL A 66 12.07 -2.83 -5.81
C VAL A 66 13.21 -1.96 -5.26
N PRO A 67 14.39 -2.55 -4.95
CA PRO A 67 15.44 -1.81 -4.27
C PRO A 67 16.13 -0.80 -5.21
N GLN A 68 16.34 0.40 -4.70
CA GLN A 68 17.20 1.42 -5.28
C GLN A 68 18.23 1.85 -4.25
N ASN A 69 19.51 1.72 -4.58
CA ASN A 69 20.61 2.03 -3.66
C ASN A 69 20.46 1.34 -2.29
N GLY A 70 20.00 0.08 -2.28
CA GLY A 70 19.87 -0.74 -1.06
C GLY A 70 18.66 -0.47 -0.18
N VAL A 71 17.74 0.43 -0.59
CA VAL A 71 16.49 0.70 0.13
C VAL A 71 15.28 0.41 -0.77
N THR A 72 14.17 -0.04 -0.17
CA THR A 72 12.92 -0.33 -0.88
C THR A 72 11.92 0.81 -0.76
N GLU A 73 10.89 0.81 -1.61
CA GLU A 73 9.80 1.79 -1.49
C GLU A 73 9.10 1.67 -0.13
N ALA A 74 8.88 0.43 0.36
CA ALA A 74 8.25 0.19 1.65
C ALA A 74 9.08 0.74 2.81
N ASP A 75 10.43 0.62 2.76
CA ASP A 75 11.34 1.19 3.76
C ASP A 75 11.24 2.71 3.79
N VAL A 76 11.31 3.32 2.61
CA VAL A 76 11.25 4.79 2.48
C VAL A 76 9.89 5.32 2.96
N MET A 77 8.79 4.68 2.59
CA MET A 77 7.45 5.05 3.04
C MET A 77 7.30 4.88 4.56
N THR A 78 7.83 3.80 5.12
CA THR A 78 7.86 3.58 6.58
C THR A 78 8.59 4.72 7.28
N GLY A 79 9.77 5.10 6.80
CA GLY A 79 10.51 6.25 7.34
C GLY A 79 9.73 7.56 7.27
N LEU A 80 8.99 7.79 6.18
CA LEU A 80 8.14 8.99 6.03
C LEU A 80 6.93 8.95 6.99
N LEU A 81 6.31 7.79 7.23
CA LEU A 81 5.23 7.63 8.20
C LEU A 81 5.71 7.90 9.62
N LEU A 82 6.86 7.34 10.01
CA LEU A 82 7.48 7.58 11.32
C LEU A 82 7.80 9.07 11.52
N LYS A 83 8.40 9.73 10.52
CA LYS A 83 8.64 11.18 10.53
C LYS A 83 7.32 11.99 10.60
N GLY A 84 6.23 11.44 10.08
CA GLY A 84 4.89 12.00 10.18
C GLY A 84 4.21 11.80 11.54
N GLY A 85 4.90 11.18 12.51
CA GLY A 85 4.39 10.96 13.87
C GLY A 85 3.58 9.68 14.06
N ILE A 86 3.61 8.76 13.09
CA ILE A 86 2.94 7.45 13.23
C ILE A 86 3.82 6.51 14.03
N SER A 87 3.29 5.90 15.09
CA SER A 87 4.00 4.89 15.88
C SER A 87 4.27 3.62 15.07
N ALA A 88 5.42 3.00 15.25
CA ALA A 88 5.84 1.80 14.52
C ALA A 88 4.84 0.63 14.64
N GLU A 89 4.13 0.52 15.75
CA GLU A 89 3.09 -0.48 15.97
C GLU A 89 1.88 -0.34 15.04
N HIS A 90 1.68 0.83 14.44
CA HIS A 90 0.63 1.13 13.47
C HIS A 90 1.10 0.94 12.00
N ILE A 91 2.30 0.42 11.80
CA ILE A 91 2.89 0.23 10.46
C ILE A 91 3.27 -1.23 10.27
N ILE A 92 2.82 -1.83 9.18
CA ILE A 92 3.29 -3.14 8.72
C ILE A 92 3.84 -2.96 7.31
N ALA A 93 5.15 -2.88 7.19
CA ALA A 93 5.81 -2.79 5.89
C ALA A 93 5.69 -4.13 5.14
N GLU A 94 5.19 -4.08 3.92
CA GLU A 94 5.16 -5.20 3.00
C GLU A 94 6.40 -5.09 2.09
N GLN A 95 7.32 -6.03 2.21
CA GLN A 95 8.66 -5.99 1.62
C GLN A 95 8.95 -7.21 0.74
N THR A 96 7.93 -7.79 0.11
CA THR A 96 8.10 -8.95 -0.78
C THR A 96 7.64 -8.68 -2.21
N ALA A 97 6.73 -7.74 -2.38
CA ALA A 97 6.10 -7.44 -3.65
C ALA A 97 7.03 -6.70 -4.62
N THR A 98 7.17 -7.23 -5.82
CA THR A 98 7.95 -6.62 -6.90
C THR A 98 7.07 -5.96 -7.96
N ASP A 99 5.76 -6.25 -7.94
CA ASP A 99 4.76 -5.66 -8.83
C ASP A 99 3.41 -5.43 -8.12
N THR A 100 2.40 -5.00 -8.86
CA THR A 100 1.08 -4.68 -8.29
C THR A 100 0.30 -5.93 -7.91
N PHE A 101 0.42 -7.02 -8.66
CA PHE A 101 -0.22 -8.29 -8.32
C PHE A 101 0.35 -8.85 -7.00
N ASP A 102 1.67 -8.90 -6.87
CA ASP A 102 2.35 -9.32 -5.64
C ASP A 102 1.91 -8.46 -4.46
N SER A 103 1.83 -7.13 -4.63
CA SER A 103 1.36 -6.20 -3.61
C SER A 103 -0.05 -6.54 -3.13
N VAL A 104 -0.97 -6.84 -4.04
CA VAL A 104 -2.36 -7.21 -3.70
C VAL A 104 -2.41 -8.52 -2.93
N VAL A 105 -1.66 -9.53 -3.37
CA VAL A 105 -1.58 -10.84 -2.70
C VAL A 105 -0.97 -10.71 -1.31
N ALA A 106 0.17 -10.03 -1.18
CA ALA A 106 0.88 -9.87 0.10
C ALA A 106 0.07 -9.02 1.09
N CYS A 107 -0.49 -7.89 0.65
CA CYS A 107 -1.36 -7.06 1.50
C CYS A 107 -2.61 -7.83 1.93
N THR A 108 -3.22 -8.65 1.06
CA THR A 108 -4.35 -9.50 1.43
C THR A 108 -3.98 -10.46 2.56
N LYS A 109 -2.82 -11.12 2.48
CA LYS A 109 -2.32 -12.00 3.56
C LYS A 109 -2.10 -11.25 4.87
N ILE A 110 -1.55 -10.02 4.81
CA ILE A 110 -1.37 -9.17 5.98
C ILE A 110 -2.72 -8.83 6.61
N LEU A 111 -3.68 -8.35 5.83
CA LEU A 111 -5.02 -7.97 6.31
C LEU A 111 -5.72 -9.14 7.01
N GLN A 112 -5.64 -10.34 6.43
CA GLN A 112 -6.24 -11.55 7.01
C GLN A 112 -5.54 -11.96 8.31
N LYS A 113 -4.20 -11.95 8.34
CA LYS A 113 -3.43 -12.23 9.55
C LYS A 113 -3.74 -11.26 10.68
N GLN A 114 -4.10 -10.02 10.35
CA GLN A 114 -4.53 -9.01 11.32
C GLN A 114 -6.01 -9.14 11.72
N GLY A 115 -6.74 -10.14 11.22
CA GLY A 115 -8.17 -10.32 11.51
C GLY A 115 -9.05 -9.22 10.92
N ILE A 116 -8.56 -8.48 9.93
CA ILE A 116 -9.32 -7.45 9.22
C ILE A 116 -10.24 -8.18 8.24
N GLY A 117 -11.53 -8.20 8.54
CA GLY A 117 -12.55 -8.89 7.77
C GLY A 117 -13.26 -7.98 6.77
N GLU A 118 -14.56 -7.71 6.98
CA GLU A 118 -15.42 -6.98 6.04
C GLU A 118 -15.16 -5.46 5.95
N GLN A 119 -14.20 -4.94 6.69
CA GLN A 119 -13.90 -3.51 6.72
C GLN A 119 -13.38 -3.02 5.37
N SER A 120 -13.69 -1.77 5.07
CA SER A 120 -13.20 -1.12 3.85
C SER A 120 -11.72 -0.77 3.98
N VAL A 121 -10.93 -1.20 3.01
CA VAL A 121 -9.50 -0.88 2.89
C VAL A 121 -9.33 0.43 2.11
N ALA A 122 -8.61 1.39 2.66
CA ALA A 122 -8.31 2.63 1.95
C ALA A 122 -7.01 2.48 1.15
N LEU A 123 -6.99 3.02 -0.08
CA LEU A 123 -5.86 2.92 -1.00
C LEU A 123 -5.26 4.29 -1.28
N ALA A 124 -3.96 4.42 -1.08
CA ALA A 124 -3.17 5.59 -1.44
C ALA A 124 -2.23 5.25 -2.60
N THR A 125 -2.47 5.85 -3.76
CA THR A 125 -1.62 5.74 -4.94
C THR A 125 -1.86 6.92 -5.88
N SER A 126 -1.06 7.02 -6.95
CA SER A 126 -1.21 8.08 -7.96
C SER A 126 -2.51 7.90 -8.76
N PRO A 127 -3.13 8.99 -9.24
CA PRO A 127 -4.44 8.94 -9.92
C PRO A 127 -4.48 8.00 -11.12
N TYR A 128 -3.41 7.92 -11.91
CA TYR A 128 -3.34 7.05 -13.08
C TYR A 128 -3.27 5.55 -12.71
N HIS A 129 -2.74 5.23 -11.53
CA HIS A 129 -2.58 3.85 -11.03
C HIS A 129 -3.75 3.40 -10.14
N MET A 130 -4.57 4.34 -9.64
CA MET A 130 -5.69 4.06 -8.73
C MET A 130 -6.72 3.07 -9.31
N PRO A 131 -7.16 3.18 -10.58
CA PRO A 131 -8.14 2.24 -11.15
C PRO A 131 -7.66 0.80 -11.10
N ARG A 132 -6.38 0.53 -11.43
CA ARG A 132 -5.77 -0.80 -11.37
C ARG A 132 -5.74 -1.33 -9.95
N CYS A 133 -5.22 -0.56 -8.99
CA CYS A 133 -5.16 -0.98 -7.59
C CYS A 133 -6.56 -1.29 -7.02
N MET A 134 -7.55 -0.44 -7.31
CA MET A 134 -8.94 -0.65 -6.86
C MET A 134 -9.56 -1.91 -7.45
N LEU A 135 -9.38 -2.15 -8.75
CA LEU A 135 -9.90 -3.34 -9.42
C LEU A 135 -9.31 -4.61 -8.81
N LEU A 136 -7.98 -4.68 -8.72
CA LEU A 136 -7.28 -5.86 -8.23
C LEU A 136 -7.62 -6.17 -6.77
N MET A 137 -7.68 -5.17 -5.90
CA MET A 137 -8.12 -5.35 -4.50
C MET A 137 -9.58 -5.82 -4.40
N ARG A 138 -10.48 -5.33 -5.27
CA ARG A 138 -11.88 -5.81 -5.33
C ARG A 138 -11.94 -7.26 -5.80
N LEU A 139 -11.19 -7.63 -6.83
CA LEU A 139 -11.10 -9.01 -7.30
C LEU A 139 -10.52 -9.94 -6.22
N ALA A 140 -9.60 -9.45 -5.39
CA ALA A 140 -9.10 -10.17 -4.22
C ALA A 140 -10.14 -10.30 -3.08
N GLY A 141 -11.30 -9.64 -3.18
CA GLY A 141 -12.44 -9.77 -2.25
C GLY A 141 -12.56 -8.65 -1.24
N TRP A 142 -11.84 -7.53 -1.41
CA TRP A 142 -11.88 -6.42 -0.47
C TRP A 142 -12.85 -5.32 -0.89
N ARG A 143 -13.52 -4.71 0.09
CA ARG A 143 -14.17 -3.41 -0.11
C ARG A 143 -13.09 -2.35 -0.09
N VAL A 144 -13.05 -1.48 -1.10
CA VAL A 144 -11.99 -0.48 -1.24
C VAL A 144 -12.53 0.94 -1.30
N GLN A 145 -11.79 1.84 -0.68
CA GLN A 145 -12.03 3.27 -0.73
C GLN A 145 -10.79 3.96 -1.29
N GLN A 146 -10.98 4.85 -2.24
CA GLN A 146 -9.92 5.70 -2.76
C GLN A 146 -9.60 6.81 -1.77
N ILE A 147 -8.31 7.04 -1.50
CA ILE A 147 -7.84 8.24 -0.81
C ILE A 147 -7.65 9.35 -1.85
N PRO A 148 -8.22 10.56 -1.63
CA PRO A 148 -7.98 11.68 -2.51
C PRO A 148 -6.49 12.01 -2.63
N PHE A 149 -6.00 12.14 -3.86
CA PHE A 149 -4.60 12.48 -4.12
C PHE A 149 -4.43 14.02 -4.19
N PRO A 150 -3.38 14.59 -3.57
CA PRO A 150 -3.13 16.03 -3.65
C PRO A 150 -2.63 16.39 -5.05
N TYR A 151 -3.51 16.91 -5.89
CA TYR A 151 -3.23 17.25 -7.31
C TYR A 151 -2.19 18.35 -7.54
N LYS A 152 -1.71 19.02 -6.49
CA LYS A 152 -0.84 20.21 -6.63
C LYS A 152 0.50 19.94 -7.32
N ASN A 153 0.95 18.68 -7.40
CA ASN A 153 2.28 18.30 -7.88
C ASN A 153 2.24 17.26 -9.01
N LEU A 154 1.13 17.16 -9.76
CA LEU A 154 1.12 16.26 -10.91
C LEU A 154 2.15 16.77 -11.95
N PRO A 155 3.08 15.92 -12.41
CA PRO A 155 4.01 16.28 -13.46
C PRO A 155 3.24 16.75 -14.69
N GLN A 156 3.59 17.90 -15.23
CA GLN A 156 3.10 18.33 -16.55
C GLN A 156 3.83 17.47 -17.61
N THR A 157 3.28 16.28 -17.89
CA THR A 157 3.80 15.40 -18.93
C THR A 157 3.09 15.70 -20.24
N ASN A 158 3.82 15.58 -21.37
CA ASN A 158 3.27 15.71 -22.72
C ASN A 158 2.12 14.72 -22.92
N LEU A 159 1.13 15.09 -23.73
CA LEU A 159 -0.05 14.27 -24.04
C LEU A 159 0.34 12.84 -24.50
N PHE A 160 1.37 12.72 -25.34
CA PHE A 160 1.90 11.43 -25.79
C PHE A 160 2.39 10.54 -24.63
N HIS A 161 3.09 11.12 -23.66
CA HIS A 161 3.57 10.39 -22.49
C HIS A 161 2.42 9.93 -21.58
N LYS A 162 1.39 10.76 -21.43
CA LYS A 162 0.15 10.39 -20.71
C LYS A 162 -0.55 9.22 -21.38
N THR A 163 -0.66 9.23 -22.70
CA THR A 163 -1.30 8.15 -23.46
C THR A 163 -0.56 6.82 -23.31
N LEU A 164 0.79 6.85 -23.35
CA LEU A 164 1.61 5.65 -23.14
C LEU A 164 1.43 5.07 -21.71
N ILE A 165 1.40 5.93 -20.69
CA ILE A 165 1.16 5.50 -19.31
C ILE A 165 -0.21 4.84 -19.20
N ILE A 166 -1.26 5.45 -19.76
CA ILE A 166 -2.63 4.91 -19.70
C ILE A 166 -2.70 3.58 -20.46
N ALA A 167 -2.10 3.48 -21.64
CA ALA A 167 -2.08 2.23 -22.43
C ALA A 167 -1.37 1.10 -21.67
N HIS A 168 -0.23 1.39 -21.07
CA HIS A 168 0.49 0.44 -20.21
C HIS A 168 -0.36 -0.01 -19.03
N GLU A 169 -0.99 0.93 -18.31
CA GLU A 169 -1.87 0.60 -17.16
C GLU A 169 -3.05 -0.28 -17.59
N VAL A 170 -3.67 -0.03 -18.74
CA VAL A 170 -4.79 -0.84 -19.24
C VAL A 170 -4.36 -2.27 -19.53
N LEU A 171 -3.24 -2.47 -20.25
CA LEU A 171 -2.71 -3.80 -20.56
C LEU A 171 -2.28 -4.56 -19.30
N ALA A 172 -1.53 -3.89 -18.42
CA ALA A 172 -1.09 -4.46 -17.15
C ALA A 172 -2.28 -4.80 -16.23
N THR A 173 -3.34 -3.98 -16.23
CA THR A 173 -4.55 -4.25 -15.45
C THR A 173 -5.25 -5.52 -15.92
N GLY A 174 -5.39 -5.72 -17.23
CA GLY A 174 -6.00 -6.94 -17.81
C GLY A 174 -5.24 -8.20 -17.41
N TRP A 175 -3.92 -8.17 -17.54
CA TRP A 175 -3.05 -9.28 -17.14
C TRP A 175 -3.14 -9.60 -15.63
N ASP A 176 -2.96 -8.61 -14.79
CA ASP A 176 -3.03 -8.78 -13.34
C ASP A 176 -4.41 -9.24 -12.85
N ALA A 177 -5.48 -8.77 -13.49
CA ALA A 177 -6.83 -9.21 -13.15
C ALA A 177 -7.00 -10.72 -13.36
N LEU A 178 -6.48 -11.27 -14.45
CA LEU A 178 -6.47 -12.72 -14.68
C LEU A 178 -5.65 -13.47 -13.61
N LEU A 179 -4.49 -12.94 -13.23
CA LEU A 179 -3.66 -13.53 -12.19
C LEU A 179 -4.35 -13.52 -10.82
N VAL A 180 -4.98 -12.40 -10.42
CA VAL A 180 -5.73 -12.32 -9.14
C VAL A 180 -6.91 -13.28 -9.12
N LEU A 181 -7.66 -13.40 -10.22
CA LEU A 181 -8.78 -14.35 -10.33
C LEU A 181 -8.28 -15.79 -10.21
N GLY A 182 -7.22 -16.16 -10.93
CA GLY A 182 -6.60 -17.48 -10.83
C GLY A 182 -6.13 -17.80 -9.41
N TRP A 183 -5.42 -16.86 -8.79
CA TRP A 183 -4.97 -16.99 -7.39
C TRP A 183 -6.14 -17.16 -6.41
N ARG A 184 -7.24 -16.44 -6.62
CA ARG A 184 -8.42 -16.53 -5.75
C ARG A 184 -9.14 -17.88 -5.86
N ILE A 185 -9.12 -18.52 -7.04
CA ILE A 185 -9.75 -19.84 -7.25
C ILE A 185 -8.95 -20.96 -6.57
N VAL A 186 -7.61 -20.84 -6.59
CA VAL A 186 -6.71 -21.88 -6.07
C VAL A 186 -6.53 -21.79 -4.54
N ARG A 187 -6.90 -20.69 -3.93
CA ARG A 187 -6.81 -20.42 -2.50
C ARG A 187 -8.02 -20.95 -1.72
#